data_7dfe234997cf5a9e397bbc4de8bf1e76
#
_entry.id   7dfe234997cf5a9e397bbc4de8bf1e76
#
_cell.length_a   1.000
_cell.length_b   1.000
_cell.length_c   1.000
_cell.angle_alpha   90.00
_cell.angle_beta   90.00
_cell.angle_gamma   90.00
#
_symmetry.space_group_name_H-M   'P 1'
#
loop_
_entity.id
_entity.type
_entity.pdbx_description
1 polymer ?
#
loop_
_entity_poly.entity_id
_entity_poly.type
_entity_poly.pdbx_seq_one_letter_code
_entity_poly.pdbx_strand_id
1 'polypeptide(L)'
;MTLYHSLFVLQKANVGAKIKEYDDIGLAFEDLAAGRIDAVIADDPVAKFYANKREDFAGKFSVAYLHKDPEYFGFCVRKGETELVKRINKAIAAMKADGTEDKLKIKWMGSAD
;
A
#
# COMPACT_ATOMS: atom_id res chain seq x y z
N MET A 1 11.70 -4.68 -2.38
CA MET A 1 10.49 -4.77 -3.19
C MET A 1 9.82 -3.41 -3.30
N THR A 2 9.49 -3.04 -4.47
CA THR A 2 8.39 -2.15 -4.85
C THR A 2 8.54 -0.65 -4.61
N LEU A 3 9.70 -0.17 -4.58
CA LEU A 3 9.92 1.27 -4.67
C LEU A 3 10.05 1.76 -6.13
N TYR A 4 10.01 0.82 -7.10
CA TYR A 4 10.21 1.18 -8.51
C TYR A 4 9.13 2.12 -9.04
N HIS A 5 7.87 1.90 -8.71
CA HIS A 5 6.80 2.79 -9.19
C HIS A 5 6.85 4.13 -8.46
N SER A 6 6.97 4.14 -7.14
CA SER A 6 7.06 5.35 -6.34
C SER A 6 8.28 6.20 -6.71
N LEU A 7 9.43 5.54 -6.93
CA LEU A 7 10.65 6.19 -7.38
C LEU A 7 10.48 6.78 -8.78
N PHE A 8 9.87 6.04 -9.71
CA PHE A 8 9.60 6.51 -11.06
C PHE A 8 8.67 7.74 -11.08
N VAL A 9 7.61 7.73 -10.26
CA VAL A 9 6.69 8.87 -10.13
C VAL A 9 7.42 10.10 -9.61
N LEU A 10 8.25 9.96 -8.58
CA LEU A 10 9.02 11.08 -8.03
C LEU A 10 10.06 11.62 -9.01
N GLN A 11 10.79 10.75 -9.68
CA GLN A 11 11.78 11.14 -10.69
C GLN A 11 11.12 11.87 -11.87
N LYS A 12 9.97 11.36 -12.33
CA LYS A 12 9.21 11.99 -13.41
C LYS A 12 8.63 13.34 -13.01
N ALA A 13 8.21 13.50 -11.76
CA ALA A 13 7.67 14.75 -11.25
C ALA A 13 8.73 15.84 -11.06
N ASN A 14 10.02 15.48 -11.01
CA ASN A 14 11.16 16.40 -10.84
C ASN A 14 10.95 17.44 -9.74
N VAL A 15 10.50 16.99 -8.57
CA VAL A 15 10.12 17.87 -7.45
C VAL A 15 11.29 18.45 -6.68
N GLY A 16 12.54 18.18 -7.09
CA GLY A 16 13.75 18.65 -6.42
C GLY A 16 13.99 18.04 -5.02
N ALA A 17 13.25 17.01 -4.65
CA ALA A 17 13.41 16.34 -3.38
C ALA A 17 14.63 15.42 -3.38
N LYS A 18 15.31 15.35 -2.22
CA LYS A 18 16.37 14.37 -2.00
C LYS A 18 15.72 13.03 -1.70
N ILE A 19 15.90 12.05 -2.59
CA ILE A 19 15.31 10.71 -2.45
C ILE A 19 16.29 9.81 -1.69
N LYS A 20 15.78 9.12 -0.68
CA LYS A 20 16.48 8.07 0.06
C LYS A 20 15.71 6.76 -0.12
N GLU A 21 16.40 5.73 -0.57
CA GLU A 21 15.84 4.40 -0.76
C GLU A 21 16.12 3.52 0.46
N TYR A 22 15.20 2.58 0.74
CA TYR A 22 15.29 1.65 1.86
C TYR A 22 14.99 0.23 1.39
N ASP A 23 15.72 -0.73 1.89
CA ASP A 23 15.47 -2.15 1.62
C ASP A 23 14.24 -2.68 2.37
N ASP A 24 13.90 -2.04 3.48
CA ASP A 24 12.73 -2.37 4.31
C ASP A 24 11.90 -1.10 4.58
N ILE A 25 10.60 -1.21 4.34
CA ILE A 25 9.68 -0.08 4.52
C ILE A 25 9.56 0.35 5.99
N GLY A 26 9.72 -0.56 6.92
CA GLY A 26 9.71 -0.26 8.35
C GLY A 26 10.80 0.73 8.74
N LEU A 27 12.01 0.56 8.19
CA LEU A 27 13.13 1.47 8.42
C LEU A 27 12.84 2.89 7.90
N ALA A 28 12.11 3.01 6.79
CA ALA A 28 11.68 4.31 6.29
C ALA A 28 10.73 4.99 7.27
N PHE A 29 9.76 4.26 7.83
CA PHE A 29 8.84 4.81 8.82
C PHE A 29 9.52 5.12 10.16
N GLU A 30 10.54 4.35 10.56
CA GLU A 30 11.36 4.69 11.73
C GLU A 30 12.14 6.00 11.51
N ASP A 31 12.72 6.19 10.32
CA ASP A 31 13.41 7.44 9.97
C ASP A 31 12.45 8.63 9.90
N LEU A 32 11.23 8.43 9.40
CA LEU A 32 10.18 9.44 9.43
C LEU A 32 9.80 9.80 10.88
N ALA A 33 9.60 8.81 11.74
CA ALA A 33 9.28 9.03 13.15
C ALA A 33 10.39 9.77 13.91
N ALA A 34 11.64 9.52 13.52
CA ALA A 34 12.81 10.19 14.11
C ALA A 34 13.11 11.58 13.49
N GLY A 35 12.32 12.02 12.50
CA GLY A 35 12.54 13.31 11.83
C GLY A 35 13.78 13.35 10.92
N ARG A 36 14.30 12.19 10.51
CA ARG A 36 15.45 12.11 9.59
C ARG A 36 15.07 12.25 8.12
N ILE A 37 13.79 12.04 7.83
CA ILE A 37 13.16 12.29 6.53
C ILE A 37 11.81 12.96 6.77
N ASP A 38 11.29 13.65 5.75
CA ASP A 38 10.08 14.47 5.86
C ASP A 38 8.82 13.72 5.38
N ALA A 39 8.97 12.72 4.51
CA ALA A 39 7.86 11.95 3.96
C ALA A 39 8.31 10.55 3.52
N VAL A 40 7.36 9.62 3.50
CA VAL A 40 7.52 8.28 2.91
C VAL A 40 6.51 8.12 1.79
N ILE A 41 6.94 7.54 0.66
CA ILE A 41 6.06 7.10 -0.40
C ILE A 41 6.00 5.57 -0.35
N ALA A 42 4.79 5.05 -0.26
CA ALA A 42 4.52 3.62 -0.20
C ALA A 42 3.17 3.31 -0.87
N ASP A 43 2.90 2.04 -1.10
CA ASP A 43 1.58 1.59 -1.54
C ASP A 43 0.51 2.00 -0.51
N ASP A 44 -0.67 2.39 -0.99
CA ASP A 44 -1.76 2.89 -0.14
C ASP A 44 -2.09 1.98 1.06
N PRO A 45 -2.28 0.65 0.91
CA PRO A 45 -2.55 -0.21 2.05
C PRO A 45 -1.42 -0.21 3.09
N VAL A 46 -0.18 -0.13 2.64
CA VAL A 46 1.01 -0.08 3.51
C VAL A 46 1.05 1.25 4.27
N ALA A 47 0.91 2.37 3.57
CA ALA A 47 0.91 3.70 4.18
C ALA A 47 -0.20 3.82 5.23
N LYS A 48 -1.42 3.37 4.92
CA LYS A 48 -2.57 3.37 5.83
C LYS A 48 -2.35 2.47 7.05
N PHE A 49 -1.77 1.28 6.86
CA PHE A 49 -1.44 0.40 7.97
C PHE A 49 -0.46 1.06 8.95
N TYR A 50 0.64 1.62 8.46
CA TYR A 50 1.63 2.29 9.30
C TYR A 50 1.07 3.55 9.97
N ALA A 51 0.27 4.34 9.27
CA ALA A 51 -0.30 5.56 9.82
C ALA A 51 -1.42 5.30 10.85
N ASN A 52 -2.26 4.29 10.63
CA ASN A 52 -3.52 4.14 11.37
C ASN A 52 -3.55 2.95 12.33
N LYS A 53 -2.74 1.91 12.08
CA LYS A 53 -2.87 0.62 12.78
C LYS A 53 -1.61 0.16 13.50
N ARG A 54 -0.44 0.55 13.04
CA ARG A 54 0.82 0.18 13.68
C ARG A 54 0.94 0.91 15.02
N GLU A 55 0.92 0.18 16.14
CA GLU A 55 0.89 0.74 17.50
C GLU A 55 2.06 1.69 17.78
N ASP A 56 3.27 1.35 17.31
CA ASP A 56 4.48 2.16 17.51
C ASP A 56 4.38 3.55 16.84
N PHE A 57 3.54 3.69 15.83
CA PHE A 57 3.42 4.88 14.99
C PHE A 57 2.03 5.53 15.02
N ALA A 58 1.07 4.92 15.71
CA ALA A 58 -0.30 5.41 15.76
C ALA A 58 -0.37 6.90 16.18
N GLY A 59 -1.03 7.69 15.33
CA GLY A 59 -1.18 9.12 15.55
C GLY A 59 0.05 9.99 15.24
N LYS A 60 1.19 9.39 14.82
CA LYS A 60 2.40 10.14 14.45
C LYS A 60 2.40 10.56 12.97
N PHE A 61 1.67 9.85 12.13
CA PHE A 61 1.63 10.04 10.68
C PHE A 61 0.21 10.22 10.19
N SER A 62 0.08 10.84 9.02
CA SER A 62 -1.15 10.88 8.25
C SER A 62 -0.85 10.60 6.79
N VAL A 63 -1.80 10.00 6.08
CA VAL A 63 -1.72 9.87 4.62
C VAL A 63 -2.12 11.21 4.02
N ALA A 64 -1.13 11.96 3.52
CA ALA A 64 -1.32 13.32 3.03
C ALA A 64 -1.83 13.38 1.59
N TYR A 65 -1.50 12.37 0.77
CA TYR A 65 -1.84 12.36 -0.65
C TYR A 65 -1.96 10.94 -1.18
N LEU A 66 -2.97 10.69 -2.02
CA LEU A 66 -3.10 9.46 -2.80
C LEU A 66 -2.94 9.78 -4.29
N HIS A 67 -2.07 9.03 -4.95
CA HIS A 67 -1.89 9.17 -6.40
C HIS A 67 -3.17 8.74 -7.13
N LYS A 68 -3.54 9.47 -8.19
CA LYS A 68 -4.83 9.28 -8.87
C LYS A 68 -4.91 8.06 -9.78
N ASP A 69 -3.76 7.56 -10.21
CA ASP A 69 -3.71 6.39 -11.09
C ASP A 69 -3.61 5.12 -10.25
N PRO A 70 -4.70 4.36 -10.08
CA PRO A 70 -4.68 3.16 -9.24
C PRO A 70 -3.85 2.06 -9.88
N GLU A 71 -3.12 1.34 -9.07
CA GLU A 71 -2.48 0.08 -9.45
C GLU A 71 -3.37 -1.11 -9.07
N TYR A 72 -3.25 -2.17 -9.85
CA TYR A 72 -4.00 -3.40 -9.61
C TYR A 72 -3.08 -4.52 -9.18
N PHE A 73 -3.47 -5.25 -8.16
CA PHE A 73 -2.83 -6.51 -7.79
C PHE A 73 -3.50 -7.67 -8.51
N GLY A 74 -2.70 -8.62 -8.97
CA GLY A 74 -3.18 -9.80 -9.65
C GLY A 74 -2.69 -11.09 -8.98
N PHE A 75 -3.50 -12.13 -9.06
CA PHE A 75 -3.10 -13.47 -8.66
C PHE A 75 -2.42 -14.17 -9.83
N CYS A 76 -1.20 -14.64 -9.64
CA CYS A 76 -0.49 -15.43 -10.62
C CYS A 76 -0.73 -16.91 -10.36
N VAL A 77 -1.16 -17.64 -11.39
CA VAL A 77 -1.34 -19.10 -11.36
C VAL A 77 -0.56 -19.74 -12.50
N ARG A 78 -0.31 -21.04 -12.43
CA ARG A 78 0.30 -21.75 -13.55
C ARG A 78 -0.59 -21.69 -14.78
N LYS A 79 0.02 -21.61 -15.94
CA LYS A 79 -0.69 -21.59 -17.21
C LYS A 79 -1.54 -22.85 -17.36
N GLY A 80 -2.81 -22.70 -17.69
CA GLY A 80 -3.76 -23.80 -17.81
C GLY A 80 -4.62 -24.08 -16.56
N GLU A 81 -4.34 -23.46 -15.42
CA GLU A 81 -5.11 -23.60 -14.16
C GLU A 81 -6.44 -22.79 -14.20
N THR A 82 -7.23 -23.01 -15.23
CA THR A 82 -8.46 -22.23 -15.49
C THR A 82 -9.51 -22.41 -14.39
N GLU A 83 -9.63 -23.60 -13.80
CA GLU A 83 -10.57 -23.86 -12.71
C GLU A 83 -10.15 -23.12 -11.42
N LEU A 84 -8.86 -23.04 -11.15
CA LEU A 84 -8.36 -22.27 -10.01
C LEU A 84 -8.67 -20.79 -10.20
N VAL A 85 -8.44 -20.23 -11.38
CA VAL A 85 -8.80 -18.84 -11.69
C VAL A 85 -10.27 -18.55 -11.47
N LYS A 86 -11.16 -19.44 -11.95
CA LYS A 86 -12.62 -19.31 -11.73
C LYS A 86 -12.97 -19.31 -10.24
N ARG A 87 -12.35 -20.18 -9.45
CA ARG A 87 -12.58 -20.25 -8.00
C ARG A 87 -12.10 -19.00 -7.28
N ILE A 88 -10.92 -18.48 -7.63
CA ILE A 88 -10.39 -17.22 -7.08
C ILE A 88 -11.33 -16.07 -7.42
N ASN A 89 -11.73 -15.92 -8.69
CA ASN A 89 -12.62 -14.84 -9.11
C ASN A 89 -13.99 -14.92 -8.42
N LYS A 90 -14.54 -16.13 -8.24
CA LYS A 90 -15.79 -16.33 -7.50
C LYS A 90 -15.65 -15.92 -6.04
N ALA A 91 -14.54 -16.27 -5.39
CA ALA A 91 -14.28 -15.89 -4.00
C ALA A 91 -14.16 -14.36 -3.85
N ILE A 92 -13.43 -13.70 -4.75
CA ILE A 92 -13.29 -12.23 -4.75
C ILE A 92 -14.66 -11.56 -4.93
N ALA A 93 -15.47 -12.04 -5.88
CA ALA A 93 -16.81 -11.51 -6.11
C ALA A 93 -17.72 -11.69 -4.88
N ALA A 94 -17.66 -12.84 -4.21
CA ALA A 94 -18.40 -13.08 -2.99
C ALA A 94 -17.97 -12.16 -1.85
N MET A 95 -16.67 -11.96 -1.64
CA MET A 95 -16.14 -11.06 -0.62
C MET A 95 -16.54 -9.59 -0.85
N LYS A 96 -16.65 -9.17 -2.10
CA LYS A 96 -17.17 -7.84 -2.45
C LYS A 96 -18.66 -7.72 -2.15
N ALA A 97 -19.43 -8.75 -2.50
CA ALA A 97 -20.88 -8.75 -2.35
C ALA A 97 -21.34 -8.80 -0.89
N ASP A 98 -20.62 -9.52 -0.01
CA ASP A 98 -20.98 -9.70 1.40
C ASP A 98 -20.33 -8.68 2.35
N GLY A 99 -19.53 -7.76 1.81
CA GLY A 99 -18.83 -6.71 2.58
C GLY A 99 -17.59 -7.21 3.33
N THR A 100 -17.13 -8.44 3.07
CA THR A 100 -15.90 -8.98 3.69
C THR A 100 -14.68 -8.16 3.30
N GLU A 101 -14.60 -7.70 2.05
CA GLU A 101 -13.50 -6.86 1.56
C GLU A 101 -13.40 -5.56 2.39
N ASP A 102 -14.51 -4.86 2.59
CA ASP A 102 -14.55 -3.61 3.35
C ASP A 102 -14.19 -3.82 4.83
N LYS A 103 -14.66 -4.92 5.43
CA LYS A 103 -14.29 -5.28 6.80
C LYS A 103 -12.80 -5.52 6.95
N LEU A 104 -12.17 -6.17 5.99
CA LEU A 104 -10.71 -6.38 5.98
C LEU A 104 -9.95 -5.07 5.80
N LYS A 105 -10.40 -4.19 4.91
CA LYS A 105 -9.81 -2.86 4.74
C LYS A 105 -9.87 -2.06 6.03
N ILE A 106 -11.03 -1.97 6.66
CA ILE A 106 -11.19 -1.28 7.95
C ILE A 106 -10.28 -1.88 9.02
N LYS A 107 -10.22 -3.21 9.09
CA LYS A 107 -9.37 -3.91 10.07
C LYS A 107 -7.90 -3.54 9.92
N TRP A 108 -7.36 -3.54 8.71
CA TRP A 108 -5.94 -3.44 8.44
C TRP A 108 -5.45 -2.06 8.01
N MET A 109 -6.33 -1.22 7.46
CA MET A 109 -5.99 0.11 6.97
C MET A 109 -6.69 1.24 7.73
N GLY A 110 -7.74 0.93 8.49
CA GLY A 110 -8.51 1.90 9.26
C GLY A 110 -9.70 2.50 8.51
N SER A 111 -9.79 2.29 7.20
CA SER A 111 -10.92 2.74 6.37
C SER A 111 -11.18 1.76 5.24
N ALA A 112 -12.38 1.84 4.64
CA ALA A 112 -12.75 1.07 3.44
C ALA A 112 -12.37 1.79 2.13
N ASP A 113 -11.98 3.04 2.23
CA ASP A 113 -11.61 3.89 1.08
C ASP A 113 -10.14 3.72 0.70
#